data_24b7b7db23293917e3fa8a4be943a474
#
_entry.id   24b7b7db23293917e3fa8a4be943a474
#
_cell.length_a   1.000
_cell.length_b   1.000
_cell.length_c   1.000
_cell.angle_alpha   90.00
_cell.angle_beta   90.00
_cell.angle_gamma   90.00
#
_symmetry.space_group_name_H-M   'P 1'
#
loop_
_entity.id
_entity.type
_entity.pdbx_description
1 polymer ?
#
loop_
_entity_poly.entity_id
_entity_poly.type
_entity_poly.pdbx_seq_one_letter_code
_entity_poly.pdbx_strand_id
1 'polypeptide(L)'
;MSSQPIVILPMKHLLASLLLVFLSRWTVVAADAVSELAGFSIFDKVDVNELAKSDVKTMPGPPMGGRFLSVQSCYVVPGAPEKHIEALRQWDATKHRELKVFLHSDLPASPSASNFSKLKDAPDNASVRALIAATQKLSPELQISKDEAKKFSGGGSGAMPASVANFWSEVLAARTKKFASGGTSAQLPYDHGGEVIRPGDEFNSLLKQQEKIRRQFSSFLGGTGIGRGAGSLAPELYWELLDVDDQGVLTLGASYHRAASGGAQQAADALYYASGGYYVVLTLYQMWPVTANGKPSTLVWRGDMISSAALASLHGVERLGSESAMRKDISKAVTAFRKDTAR
;
A
#
# COMPACT_ATOMS: atom_id res chain seq x y z
N MET A 1 -7.49 -67.60 -39.11
CA MET A 1 -7.37 -66.92 -37.80
C MET A 1 -5.91 -66.54 -37.64
N SER A 2 -5.59 -65.32 -37.95
CA SER A 2 -4.22 -64.79 -37.90
C SER A 2 -4.13 -63.86 -36.70
N SER A 3 -3.36 -64.23 -35.69
CA SER A 3 -3.05 -63.45 -34.50
C SER A 3 -1.88 -62.50 -34.79
N GLN A 4 -2.15 -61.18 -34.70
CA GLN A 4 -1.12 -60.15 -34.77
C GLN A 4 -0.47 -59.94 -33.39
N PRO A 5 0.84 -59.71 -33.29
CA PRO A 5 1.51 -59.48 -32.02
C PRO A 5 1.35 -58.00 -31.57
N ILE A 6 1.01 -57.83 -30.29
CA ILE A 6 0.95 -56.54 -29.61
C ILE A 6 2.40 -56.06 -29.34
N VAL A 7 2.78 -54.94 -29.95
CA VAL A 7 4.06 -54.26 -29.68
C VAL A 7 3.90 -53.40 -28.42
N ILE A 8 4.51 -53.84 -27.32
CA ILE A 8 4.62 -53.05 -26.08
C ILE A 8 5.79 -52.07 -26.24
N LEU A 9 5.53 -50.81 -26.45
CA LEU A 9 6.53 -49.73 -26.37
C LEU A 9 7.04 -49.55 -24.94
N PRO A 10 8.35 -49.37 -24.72
CA PRO A 10 8.88 -49.23 -23.38
C PRO A 10 8.52 -47.90 -22.77
N MET A 11 7.92 -47.94 -21.57
CA MET A 11 7.38 -46.85 -20.75
C MET A 11 8.43 -45.79 -20.31
N LYS A 12 9.73 -45.99 -20.63
CA LYS A 12 10.84 -45.07 -20.28
C LYS A 12 10.83 -43.77 -21.09
N HIS A 13 10.27 -43.72 -22.28
CA HIS A 13 10.22 -42.53 -23.11
C HIS A 13 9.04 -41.59 -22.80
N LEU A 14 7.98 -42.08 -22.15
CA LEU A 14 6.83 -41.29 -21.78
C LEU A 14 7.14 -40.37 -20.57
N LEU A 15 7.94 -40.82 -19.61
CA LEU A 15 8.35 -40.06 -18.44
C LEU A 15 9.29 -38.91 -18.78
N ALA A 16 10.21 -39.07 -19.72
CA ALA A 16 11.15 -38.04 -20.15
C ALA A 16 10.42 -36.90 -20.90
N SER A 17 9.40 -37.21 -21.73
CA SER A 17 8.61 -36.20 -22.44
C SER A 17 7.69 -35.41 -21.52
N LEU A 18 7.17 -36.04 -20.45
CA LEU A 18 6.33 -35.31 -19.44
C LEU A 18 7.18 -34.34 -18.61
N LEU A 19 8.41 -34.69 -18.27
CA LEU A 19 9.32 -33.83 -17.51
C LEU A 19 9.76 -32.59 -18.32
N LEU A 20 10.03 -32.76 -19.63
CA LEU A 20 10.38 -31.64 -20.51
C LEU A 20 9.23 -30.67 -20.74
N VAL A 21 7.98 -31.12 -20.79
CA VAL A 21 6.80 -30.28 -20.94
C VAL A 21 6.52 -29.47 -19.67
N PHE A 22 6.80 -30.01 -18.48
CA PHE A 22 6.69 -29.26 -17.22
C PHE A 22 7.76 -28.17 -17.10
N LEU A 23 9.02 -28.45 -17.43
CA LEU A 23 10.10 -27.47 -17.38
C LEU A 23 9.91 -26.31 -18.38
N SER A 24 9.37 -26.59 -19.57
CA SER A 24 9.13 -25.56 -20.59
C SER A 24 7.99 -24.59 -20.22
N ARG A 25 6.97 -25.02 -19.46
CA ARG A 25 5.88 -24.15 -19.01
C ARG A 25 6.34 -23.10 -17.98
N TRP A 26 7.29 -23.44 -17.11
CA TRP A 26 7.78 -22.53 -16.06
C TRP A 26 8.69 -21.42 -16.61
N THR A 27 9.49 -21.73 -17.63
CA THR A 27 10.35 -20.71 -18.26
C THR A 27 9.55 -19.68 -19.07
N VAL A 28 8.45 -20.09 -19.70
CA VAL A 28 7.55 -19.18 -20.43
C VAL A 28 6.86 -18.20 -19.46
N VAL A 29 6.39 -18.67 -18.30
CA VAL A 29 5.71 -17.82 -17.31
C VAL A 29 6.65 -16.74 -16.76
N ALA A 30 7.91 -17.05 -16.51
CA ALA A 30 8.88 -16.04 -16.02
C ALA A 30 9.22 -14.99 -17.08
N ALA A 31 9.32 -15.38 -18.36
CA ALA A 31 9.55 -14.45 -19.46
C ALA A 31 8.36 -13.49 -19.65
N ASP A 32 7.13 -13.99 -19.52
CA ASP A 32 5.92 -13.17 -19.56
C ASP A 32 5.86 -12.18 -18.40
N ALA A 33 6.17 -12.60 -17.17
CA ALA A 33 6.20 -11.74 -15.99
C ALA A 33 7.16 -10.56 -16.11
N VAL A 34 8.39 -10.81 -16.58
CA VAL A 34 9.39 -9.75 -16.79
C VAL A 34 9.00 -8.83 -17.94
N SER A 35 8.41 -9.37 -19.01
CA SER A 35 7.92 -8.57 -20.14
C SER A 35 6.74 -7.68 -19.73
N GLU A 36 5.79 -8.21 -18.95
CA GLU A 36 4.67 -7.43 -18.41
C GLU A 36 5.19 -6.31 -17.49
N LEU A 37 6.12 -6.63 -16.57
CA LEU A 37 6.76 -5.67 -15.68
C LEU A 37 7.40 -4.52 -16.47
N ALA A 38 8.18 -4.82 -17.50
CA ALA A 38 8.82 -3.82 -18.34
C ALA A 38 7.82 -2.93 -19.10
N GLY A 39 6.64 -3.45 -19.41
CA GLY A 39 5.59 -2.73 -20.15
C GLY A 39 5.02 -1.53 -19.41
N PHE A 40 4.94 -1.56 -18.07
CA PHE A 40 4.30 -0.50 -17.29
C PHE A 40 5.18 0.15 -16.22
N SER A 41 6.30 -0.47 -15.85
CA SER A 41 7.18 0.00 -14.78
C SER A 41 8.45 0.69 -15.32
N ILE A 42 9.30 1.13 -14.40
CA ILE A 42 10.64 1.64 -14.70
C ILE A 42 11.70 0.52 -14.78
N PHE A 43 11.32 -0.72 -14.52
CA PHE A 43 12.21 -1.88 -14.55
C PHE A 43 12.12 -2.56 -15.91
N ASP A 44 12.88 -2.05 -16.87
CA ASP A 44 12.92 -2.54 -18.26
C ASP A 44 13.70 -3.85 -18.44
N LYS A 45 14.65 -4.12 -17.54
CA LYS A 45 15.50 -5.33 -17.54
C LYS A 45 15.69 -5.83 -16.13
N VAL A 46 15.17 -7.03 -15.87
CA VAL A 46 15.22 -7.67 -14.56
C VAL A 46 15.73 -9.10 -14.71
N ASP A 47 16.77 -9.44 -13.99
CA ASP A 47 17.19 -10.84 -13.77
C ASP A 47 16.55 -11.32 -12.46
N VAL A 48 15.62 -12.25 -12.58
CA VAL A 48 14.87 -12.82 -11.45
C VAL A 48 15.80 -13.59 -10.50
N ASN A 49 16.85 -14.26 -11.04
CA ASN A 49 17.80 -15.01 -10.22
C ASN A 49 18.71 -14.10 -9.40
N GLU A 50 19.11 -12.97 -9.98
CA GLU A 50 19.89 -11.96 -9.25
C GLU A 50 19.02 -11.22 -8.21
N LEU A 51 17.78 -10.88 -8.54
CA LEU A 51 16.84 -10.29 -7.56
C LEU A 51 16.55 -11.22 -6.38
N ALA A 52 16.55 -12.53 -6.59
CA ALA A 52 16.34 -13.50 -5.51
C ALA A 52 17.52 -13.57 -4.51
N LYS A 53 18.71 -13.13 -4.92
CA LYS A 53 19.92 -13.09 -4.08
C LYS A 53 20.17 -11.71 -3.48
N SER A 54 19.62 -10.66 -4.11
CA SER A 54 19.89 -9.27 -3.77
C SER A 54 18.85 -8.72 -2.81
N ASP A 55 19.15 -7.52 -2.29
CA ASP A 55 18.18 -6.68 -1.61
C ASP A 55 17.14 -6.11 -2.58
N VAL A 56 16.14 -5.43 -2.01
CA VAL A 56 15.09 -4.76 -2.75
C VAL A 56 15.68 -3.68 -3.67
N LYS A 57 15.39 -3.77 -4.96
CA LYS A 57 15.72 -2.70 -5.90
C LYS A 57 14.66 -1.62 -5.82
N THR A 58 14.99 -0.46 -5.25
CA THR A 58 14.09 0.68 -5.08
C THR A 58 14.60 1.89 -5.84
N MET A 59 13.77 2.49 -6.68
CA MET A 59 14.13 3.61 -7.56
C MET A 59 13.03 4.67 -7.57
N PRO A 60 13.36 5.96 -7.85
CA PRO A 60 12.33 6.96 -8.13
C PRO A 60 11.43 6.46 -9.26
N GLY A 61 10.13 6.71 -9.13
CA GLY A 61 9.18 6.48 -10.23
C GLY A 61 9.32 7.55 -11.34
N PRO A 62 8.49 7.48 -12.37
CA PRO A 62 8.43 8.56 -13.36
C PRO A 62 8.16 9.90 -12.67
N PRO A 63 8.79 11.00 -13.14
CA PRO A 63 8.61 12.32 -12.53
C PRO A 63 7.14 12.73 -12.47
N MET A 64 6.73 13.24 -11.31
CA MET A 64 5.40 13.79 -11.07
C MET A 64 5.51 15.27 -10.72
N GLY A 65 4.58 16.07 -11.22
CA GLY A 65 4.56 17.52 -10.98
C GLY A 65 3.85 17.89 -9.66
N GLY A 66 4.12 19.12 -9.18
CA GLY A 66 3.45 19.67 -8.02
C GLY A 66 3.72 18.88 -6.73
N ARG A 67 2.64 18.59 -5.99
CA ARG A 67 2.67 17.93 -4.67
C ARG A 67 2.69 16.40 -4.71
N PHE A 68 3.09 15.81 -5.84
CA PHE A 68 3.07 14.37 -6.07
C PHE A 68 4.47 13.80 -6.20
N LEU A 69 4.66 12.60 -5.65
CA LEU A 69 5.90 11.84 -5.70
C LEU A 69 5.59 10.35 -5.91
N SER A 70 6.46 9.64 -6.62
CA SER A 70 6.36 8.19 -6.75
C SER A 70 7.70 7.49 -6.61
N VAL A 71 7.65 6.29 -6.05
CA VAL A 71 8.78 5.37 -5.93
C VAL A 71 8.32 4.00 -6.38
N GLN A 72 9.18 3.25 -7.06
CA GLN A 72 8.92 1.89 -7.45
C GLN A 72 9.96 0.95 -6.87
N SER A 73 9.52 -0.23 -6.45
CA SER A 73 10.37 -1.29 -5.93
C SER A 73 10.12 -2.58 -6.69
N CYS A 74 11.18 -3.38 -6.86
CA CYS A 74 11.12 -4.69 -7.45
C CYS A 74 11.99 -5.65 -6.64
N TYR A 75 11.45 -6.84 -6.31
CA TYR A 75 12.13 -7.84 -5.52
C TYR A 75 11.54 -9.24 -5.75
N VAL A 76 12.26 -10.27 -5.31
CA VAL A 76 11.80 -11.65 -5.35
C VAL A 76 11.69 -12.20 -3.92
N VAL A 77 10.63 -12.97 -3.68
CA VAL A 77 10.40 -13.70 -2.42
C VAL A 77 10.14 -15.18 -2.69
N PRO A 78 10.50 -16.08 -1.77
CA PRO A 78 10.17 -17.50 -1.89
C PRO A 78 8.66 -17.75 -1.83
N GLY A 79 8.20 -18.78 -2.56
CA GLY A 79 6.80 -19.24 -2.52
C GLY A 79 5.91 -18.60 -3.56
N ALA A 80 4.63 -18.98 -3.53
CA ALA A 80 3.61 -18.54 -4.47
C ALA A 80 3.04 -17.15 -4.10
N PRO A 81 2.50 -16.38 -5.07
CA PRO A 81 1.94 -15.04 -4.85
C PRO A 81 0.84 -14.99 -3.78
N GLU A 82 0.02 -16.04 -3.67
CA GLU A 82 -1.05 -16.14 -2.67
C GLU A 82 -0.49 -16.09 -1.24
N LYS A 83 0.63 -16.78 -0.99
CA LYS A 83 1.29 -16.75 0.32
C LYS A 83 1.85 -15.36 0.65
N HIS A 84 2.30 -14.64 -0.37
CA HIS A 84 2.79 -13.28 -0.19
C HIS A 84 1.65 -12.31 0.15
N ILE A 85 0.51 -12.43 -0.52
CA ILE A 85 -0.71 -11.67 -0.16
C ILE A 85 -1.12 -11.95 1.28
N GLU A 86 -1.19 -13.22 1.68
CA GLU A 86 -1.56 -13.58 3.06
C GLU A 86 -0.58 -13.01 4.08
N ALA A 87 0.72 -13.07 3.78
CA ALA A 87 1.74 -12.48 4.63
C ALA A 87 1.59 -10.95 4.75
N LEU A 88 1.28 -10.23 3.64
CA LEU A 88 1.02 -8.78 3.67
C LEU A 88 -0.18 -8.44 4.56
N ARG A 89 -1.25 -9.21 4.50
CA ARG A 89 -2.47 -9.00 5.28
C ARG A 89 -2.26 -9.22 6.79
N GLN A 90 -1.32 -10.09 7.16
CA GLN A 90 -1.03 -10.44 8.55
C GLN A 90 0.15 -9.66 9.14
N TRP A 91 0.83 -8.85 8.32
CA TRP A 91 2.02 -8.16 8.76
C TRP A 91 1.69 -6.99 9.69
N ASP A 92 2.41 -6.94 10.81
CA ASP A 92 2.22 -5.96 11.87
C ASP A 92 3.41 -5.00 11.92
N ALA A 93 3.26 -3.83 11.32
CA ALA A 93 4.29 -2.79 11.28
C ALA A 93 4.65 -2.25 12.68
N THR A 94 3.78 -2.39 13.68
CA THR A 94 4.05 -1.92 15.06
C THR A 94 5.18 -2.67 15.74
N LYS A 95 5.53 -3.87 15.24
CA LYS A 95 6.67 -4.66 15.74
C LYS A 95 8.03 -4.12 15.30
N HIS A 96 8.05 -3.16 14.39
CA HIS A 96 9.24 -2.58 13.77
C HIS A 96 9.39 -1.11 14.16
N ARG A 97 10.20 -0.84 15.18
CA ARG A 97 10.41 0.52 15.71
C ARG A 97 10.89 1.53 14.65
N GLU A 98 11.67 1.04 13.68
CA GLU A 98 12.20 1.83 12.58
C GLU A 98 11.13 2.35 11.61
N LEU A 99 9.92 1.76 11.62
CA LEU A 99 8.79 2.19 10.81
C LEU A 99 7.92 3.24 11.52
N LYS A 100 8.18 3.45 12.82
CA LYS A 100 7.50 4.48 13.62
C LYS A 100 5.96 4.38 13.62
N VAL A 101 5.39 3.19 13.44
CA VAL A 101 3.96 2.92 13.62
C VAL A 101 3.72 2.58 15.09
N PHE A 102 2.98 3.41 15.80
CA PHE A 102 2.75 3.27 17.23
C PHE A 102 1.54 2.40 17.56
N LEU A 103 0.46 2.58 16.80
CA LEU A 103 -0.78 1.82 16.93
C LEU A 103 -1.27 1.39 15.55
N HIS A 104 -1.82 0.18 15.49
CA HIS A 104 -2.53 -0.36 14.34
C HIS A 104 -3.76 -1.13 14.81
N SER A 105 -4.85 -1.07 14.06
CA SER A 105 -6.00 -1.93 14.29
C SER A 105 -6.86 -2.04 13.05
N ASP A 106 -7.24 -3.29 12.75
CA ASP A 106 -8.26 -3.56 11.73
C ASP A 106 -9.62 -3.02 12.17
N LEU A 107 -10.43 -2.65 11.18
CA LEU A 107 -11.75 -2.09 11.38
C LEU A 107 -12.81 -3.02 10.78
N PRO A 108 -13.98 -3.17 11.44
CA PRO A 108 -15.12 -3.86 10.84
C PRO A 108 -15.70 -3.04 9.67
N ALA A 109 -16.50 -3.68 8.82
CA ALA A 109 -17.15 -3.02 7.69
C ALA A 109 -18.04 -1.82 8.09
N SER A 110 -18.54 -1.80 9.34
CA SER A 110 -19.35 -0.72 9.90
C SER A 110 -18.76 -0.24 11.22
N PRO A 111 -17.67 0.54 11.22
CA PRO A 111 -17.00 0.97 12.42
C PRO A 111 -17.77 2.04 13.17
N SER A 112 -17.55 2.07 14.50
CA SER A 112 -18.05 3.09 15.41
C SER A 112 -16.88 3.74 16.15
N ALA A 113 -17.11 4.81 16.91
CA ALA A 113 -16.07 5.46 17.70
C ALA A 113 -15.36 4.49 18.67
N SER A 114 -16.04 3.46 19.18
CA SER A 114 -15.44 2.46 20.09
C SER A 114 -14.34 1.63 19.44
N ASN A 115 -14.32 1.47 18.11
CA ASN A 115 -13.24 0.76 17.39
C ASN A 115 -11.89 1.51 17.42
N PHE A 116 -11.90 2.77 17.84
CA PHE A 116 -10.72 3.62 18.00
C PHE A 116 -10.29 3.79 19.46
N SER A 117 -10.83 2.98 20.38
CA SER A 117 -10.56 3.07 21.82
C SER A 117 -9.08 2.91 22.19
N LYS A 118 -8.30 2.18 21.38
CA LYS A 118 -6.83 2.07 21.52
C LYS A 118 -6.10 3.42 21.46
N LEU A 119 -6.73 4.50 20.99
CA LEU A 119 -6.13 5.85 21.04
C LEU A 119 -5.75 6.27 22.45
N LYS A 120 -6.45 5.75 23.47
CA LYS A 120 -6.13 6.00 24.89
C LYS A 120 -4.78 5.41 25.31
N ASP A 121 -4.31 4.40 24.57
CA ASP A 121 -3.07 3.67 24.81
C ASP A 121 -1.90 4.24 23.98
N ALA A 122 -2.12 5.40 23.33
CA ALA A 122 -1.08 6.07 22.55
C ALA A 122 0.15 6.37 23.42
N PRO A 123 1.38 6.12 22.91
CA PRO A 123 2.58 6.31 23.70
C PRO A 123 2.81 7.79 24.03
N ASP A 124 3.33 8.07 25.22
CA ASP A 124 3.76 9.42 25.61
C ASP A 124 5.12 9.74 24.97
N ASN A 125 5.12 10.17 23.72
CA ASN A 125 6.31 10.60 23.00
C ASN A 125 6.13 11.98 22.35
N ALA A 126 7.19 12.52 21.74
CA ALA A 126 7.17 13.86 21.16
C ALA A 126 6.11 14.01 20.07
N SER A 127 6.02 13.03 19.17
CA SER A 127 5.10 13.05 18.02
C SER A 127 3.63 13.05 18.48
N VAL A 128 3.28 12.19 19.46
CA VAL A 128 1.91 12.14 20.01
C VAL A 128 1.57 13.42 20.76
N ARG A 129 2.51 13.96 21.54
CA ARG A 129 2.31 15.27 22.20
C ARG A 129 2.11 16.41 21.20
N ALA A 130 2.79 16.38 20.04
CA ALA A 130 2.58 17.33 18.96
C ALA A 130 1.16 17.24 18.38
N LEU A 131 0.65 16.02 18.11
CA LEU A 131 -0.73 15.79 17.68
C LEU A 131 -1.74 16.34 18.69
N ILE A 132 -1.53 16.06 19.99
CA ILE A 132 -2.40 16.56 21.07
C ILE A 132 -2.42 18.10 21.08
N ALA A 133 -1.23 18.72 21.05
CA ALA A 133 -1.13 20.17 21.05
C ALA A 133 -1.77 20.83 19.82
N ALA A 134 -1.58 20.25 18.63
CA ALA A 134 -2.21 20.70 17.40
C ALA A 134 -3.75 20.58 17.50
N THR A 135 -4.25 19.46 18.04
CA THR A 135 -5.69 19.24 18.20
C THR A 135 -6.31 20.22 19.20
N GLN A 136 -5.68 20.43 20.34
CA GLN A 136 -6.17 21.35 21.38
C GLN A 136 -6.24 22.80 20.92
N LYS A 137 -5.37 23.19 19.99
CA LYS A 137 -5.34 24.53 19.39
C LYS A 137 -6.18 24.63 18.12
N LEU A 138 -6.72 23.52 17.62
CA LEU A 138 -7.27 23.40 16.27
C LEU A 138 -6.34 24.03 15.25
N SER A 139 -5.07 23.57 15.24
CA SER A 139 -4.05 24.09 14.32
C SER A 139 -4.54 24.01 12.86
N PRO A 140 -4.29 25.04 12.03
CA PRO A 140 -4.65 25.00 10.61
C PRO A 140 -3.96 23.89 9.80
N GLU A 141 -2.91 23.27 10.35
CA GLU A 141 -2.21 22.15 9.75
C GLU A 141 -2.97 20.83 9.86
N LEU A 142 -4.01 20.77 10.75
CA LEU A 142 -4.84 19.58 10.87
C LEU A 142 -5.68 19.39 9.61
N GLN A 143 -5.57 18.21 9.03
CA GLN A 143 -6.31 17.80 7.82
C GLN A 143 -7.72 17.31 8.20
N ILE A 144 -8.53 18.23 8.67
CA ILE A 144 -9.94 18.04 9.01
C ILE A 144 -10.81 19.02 8.23
N SER A 145 -12.12 18.77 8.17
CA SER A 145 -13.05 19.74 7.63
C SER A 145 -13.42 20.82 8.67
N LYS A 146 -13.87 21.96 8.19
CA LYS A 146 -14.43 23.04 9.05
C LYS A 146 -15.52 22.54 9.98
N ASP A 147 -16.35 21.61 9.50
CA ASP A 147 -17.45 21.07 10.30
C ASP A 147 -16.96 20.05 11.34
N GLU A 148 -15.87 19.32 11.05
CA GLU A 148 -15.23 18.49 12.05
C GLU A 148 -14.58 19.33 13.15
N ALA A 149 -13.87 20.41 12.79
CA ALA A 149 -13.26 21.32 13.74
C ALA A 149 -14.25 21.89 14.76
N LYS A 150 -15.47 22.25 14.32
CA LYS A 150 -16.55 22.77 15.21
C LYS A 150 -16.99 21.78 16.30
N LYS A 151 -16.72 20.48 16.13
CA LYS A 151 -17.10 19.44 17.10
C LYS A 151 -16.11 19.30 18.24
N PHE A 152 -14.93 19.87 18.11
CA PHE A 152 -13.95 19.80 19.19
C PHE A 152 -14.35 20.71 20.35
N SER A 153 -14.70 20.11 21.47
CA SER A 153 -14.94 20.78 22.75
C SER A 153 -13.70 20.59 23.64
N GLY A 154 -12.72 21.45 23.47
CA GLY A 154 -11.38 21.34 24.02
C GLY A 154 -11.29 21.15 25.53
N GLY A 155 -10.10 20.83 26.02
CA GLY A 155 -9.72 20.68 27.41
C GLY A 155 -9.21 19.29 27.77
N GLY A 156 -8.51 19.19 28.88
CA GLY A 156 -7.95 17.97 29.41
C GLY A 156 -6.43 17.96 29.43
N SER A 157 -5.88 17.14 30.30
CA SER A 157 -4.45 16.93 30.51
C SER A 157 -4.16 15.44 30.52
N GLY A 158 -2.88 15.06 30.39
CA GLY A 158 -2.41 13.69 30.39
C GLY A 158 -1.83 13.28 29.04
N ALA A 159 -1.28 12.05 28.98
CA ALA A 159 -0.59 11.52 27.83
C ALA A 159 -1.47 11.50 26.56
N MET A 160 -2.74 11.09 26.70
CA MET A 160 -3.79 11.25 25.68
C MET A 160 -5.07 11.76 26.35
N PRO A 161 -5.36 13.07 26.31
CA PRO A 161 -6.56 13.63 26.92
C PRO A 161 -7.84 13.00 26.33
N ALA A 162 -8.83 12.71 27.20
CA ALA A 162 -10.07 12.09 26.76
C ALA A 162 -10.81 12.91 25.69
N SER A 163 -10.78 14.26 25.77
CA SER A 163 -11.35 15.14 24.77
C SER A 163 -10.72 14.95 23.39
N VAL A 164 -9.40 14.82 23.33
CA VAL A 164 -8.63 14.59 22.10
C VAL A 164 -8.93 13.19 21.55
N ALA A 165 -8.86 12.16 22.39
CA ALA A 165 -9.16 10.78 21.99
C ALA A 165 -10.58 10.62 21.47
N ASN A 166 -11.57 11.22 22.14
CA ASN A 166 -12.97 11.16 21.73
C ASN A 166 -13.20 11.90 20.40
N PHE A 167 -12.64 13.11 20.25
CA PHE A 167 -12.71 13.87 19.01
C PHE A 167 -12.20 13.06 17.82
N TRP A 168 -11.01 12.50 17.94
CA TRP A 168 -10.43 11.70 16.85
C TRP A 168 -11.19 10.40 16.60
N SER A 169 -11.69 9.74 17.64
CA SER A 169 -12.53 8.55 17.49
C SER A 169 -13.80 8.84 16.67
N GLU A 170 -14.45 9.97 16.91
CA GLU A 170 -15.64 10.41 16.15
C GLU A 170 -15.30 10.80 14.71
N VAL A 171 -14.20 11.55 14.49
CA VAL A 171 -13.73 11.94 13.15
C VAL A 171 -13.41 10.70 12.33
N LEU A 172 -12.59 9.78 12.86
CA LEU A 172 -12.16 8.57 12.17
C LEU A 172 -13.37 7.67 11.85
N ALA A 173 -14.28 7.47 12.81
CA ALA A 173 -15.50 6.67 12.58
C ALA A 173 -16.38 7.26 11.48
N ALA A 174 -16.58 8.58 11.49
CA ALA A 174 -17.40 9.27 10.48
C ALA A 174 -16.78 9.17 9.07
N ARG A 175 -15.45 9.36 8.95
CA ARG A 175 -14.72 9.26 7.68
C ARG A 175 -14.70 7.83 7.15
N THR A 176 -14.53 6.83 8.02
CA THR A 176 -14.57 5.43 7.60
C THR A 176 -15.97 5.03 7.10
N LYS A 177 -17.04 5.47 7.75
CA LYS A 177 -18.41 5.25 7.26
C LYS A 177 -18.64 5.87 5.88
N LYS A 178 -18.14 7.09 5.65
CA LYS A 178 -18.21 7.74 4.34
C LYS A 178 -17.45 6.98 3.27
N PHE A 179 -16.25 6.49 3.58
CA PHE A 179 -15.50 5.66 2.67
C PHE A 179 -16.24 4.36 2.33
N ALA A 180 -16.74 3.65 3.32
CA ALA A 180 -17.48 2.41 3.11
C ALA A 180 -18.72 2.59 2.22
N SER A 181 -19.41 3.73 2.32
CA SER A 181 -20.63 4.02 1.56
C SER A 181 -20.38 4.63 0.17
N GLY A 182 -19.28 5.34 -0.03
CA GLY A 182 -19.08 6.15 -1.24
C GLY A 182 -17.63 6.29 -1.68
N GLY A 183 -16.73 5.43 -1.23
CA GLY A 183 -15.32 5.44 -1.59
C GLY A 183 -14.63 6.77 -1.25
N THR A 184 -13.52 7.03 -1.94
CA THR A 184 -12.75 8.27 -1.74
C THR A 184 -13.51 9.52 -2.19
N SER A 185 -14.47 9.41 -3.12
CA SER A 185 -15.30 10.54 -3.57
C SER A 185 -16.23 11.08 -2.48
N ALA A 186 -16.60 10.25 -1.50
CA ALA A 186 -17.45 10.66 -0.37
C ALA A 186 -16.66 11.25 0.80
N GLN A 187 -15.31 11.27 0.73
CA GLN A 187 -14.49 11.83 1.79
C GLN A 187 -14.72 13.33 1.95
N LEU A 188 -14.78 13.77 3.22
CA LEU A 188 -14.83 15.19 3.53
C LEU A 188 -13.52 15.87 3.09
N PRO A 189 -13.60 17.13 2.62
CA PRO A 189 -12.40 17.88 2.29
C PRO A 189 -11.54 18.15 3.54
N TYR A 190 -10.28 18.47 3.30
CA TYR A 190 -9.40 19.14 4.24
C TYR A 190 -9.54 20.65 3.93
N ASP A 191 -10.38 21.36 4.67
CA ASP A 191 -10.63 22.78 4.42
C ASP A 191 -10.55 23.65 5.68
N HIS A 192 -10.18 23.03 6.81
CA HIS A 192 -9.99 23.75 8.07
C HIS A 192 -8.86 24.79 7.97
N GLY A 193 -7.74 24.45 7.34
CA GLY A 193 -6.57 25.31 7.19
C GLY A 193 -6.66 26.39 6.10
N GLY A 194 -7.80 26.49 5.41
CA GLY A 194 -8.04 27.51 4.36
C GLY A 194 -7.92 26.99 2.93
N GLU A 195 -6.96 26.14 2.59
CA GLU A 195 -6.93 25.43 1.31
C GLU A 195 -7.99 24.32 1.32
N VAL A 196 -8.59 24.06 0.16
CA VAL A 196 -9.59 23.00 0.03
C VAL A 196 -8.96 21.82 -0.73
N ILE A 197 -8.63 20.77 0.00
CA ILE A 197 -8.11 19.52 -0.56
C ILE A 197 -9.18 18.44 -0.48
N ARG A 198 -9.42 17.75 -1.59
CA ARG A 198 -10.35 16.62 -1.67
C ARG A 198 -9.59 15.32 -1.91
N PRO A 199 -9.59 14.37 -0.96
CA PRO A 199 -8.85 13.11 -1.11
C PRO A 199 -9.14 12.35 -2.40
N GLY A 200 -10.39 12.34 -2.86
CA GLY A 200 -10.77 11.70 -4.13
C GLY A 200 -10.08 12.33 -5.35
N ASP A 201 -9.94 13.67 -5.37
CA ASP A 201 -9.29 14.40 -6.45
C ASP A 201 -7.77 14.16 -6.42
N GLU A 202 -7.19 14.02 -5.22
CA GLU A 202 -5.77 13.68 -5.06
C GLU A 202 -5.45 12.30 -5.64
N PHE A 203 -6.25 11.26 -5.35
CA PHE A 203 -6.07 9.94 -5.96
C PHE A 203 -6.20 9.98 -7.48
N ASN A 204 -7.18 10.70 -8.01
CA ASN A 204 -7.35 10.86 -9.45
C ASN A 204 -6.14 11.53 -10.09
N SER A 205 -5.59 12.55 -9.44
CA SER A 205 -4.40 13.28 -9.91
C SER A 205 -3.15 12.42 -9.88
N LEU A 206 -2.94 11.61 -8.82
CA LEU A 206 -1.87 10.61 -8.73
C LEU A 206 -1.94 9.64 -9.93
N LEU A 207 -3.08 9.01 -10.12
CA LEU A 207 -3.28 8.01 -11.18
C LEU A 207 -3.18 8.62 -12.58
N LYS A 208 -3.63 9.86 -12.78
CA LYS A 208 -3.53 10.57 -14.05
C LYS A 208 -2.07 10.80 -14.46
N GLN A 209 -1.18 11.10 -13.51
CA GLN A 209 0.23 11.32 -13.79
C GLN A 209 1.01 10.01 -13.99
N GLN A 210 0.44 8.85 -13.66
CA GLN A 210 1.03 7.52 -13.79
C GLN A 210 0.26 6.66 -14.79
N GLU A 211 0.17 7.11 -16.05
CA GLU A 211 -0.74 6.53 -17.04
C GLU A 211 -0.48 5.05 -17.32
N LYS A 212 0.78 4.61 -17.41
CA LYS A 212 1.11 3.19 -17.64
C LYS A 212 0.64 2.32 -16.49
N ILE A 213 0.88 2.76 -15.25
CA ILE A 213 0.41 2.08 -14.03
C ILE A 213 -1.12 2.08 -13.99
N ARG A 214 -1.75 3.21 -14.26
CA ARG A 214 -3.21 3.32 -14.28
C ARG A 214 -3.85 2.37 -15.30
N ARG A 215 -3.26 2.19 -16.49
CA ARG A 215 -3.74 1.21 -17.48
C ARG A 215 -3.57 -0.22 -17.00
N GLN A 216 -2.41 -0.59 -16.45
CA GLN A 216 -2.13 -1.93 -15.92
C GLN A 216 -3.13 -2.32 -14.84
N PHE A 217 -3.47 -1.40 -13.95
CA PHE A 217 -4.38 -1.65 -12.83
C PHE A 217 -5.83 -1.23 -13.11
N SER A 218 -6.19 -0.80 -14.32
CA SER A 218 -7.50 -0.20 -14.62
C SER A 218 -8.69 -1.05 -14.20
N SER A 219 -8.69 -2.33 -14.53
CA SER A 219 -9.74 -3.28 -14.16
C SER A 219 -9.79 -3.53 -12.65
N PHE A 220 -8.64 -3.60 -11.98
CA PHE A 220 -8.55 -3.77 -10.54
C PHE A 220 -9.06 -2.53 -9.80
N LEU A 221 -8.50 -1.36 -10.11
CA LEU A 221 -8.92 -0.09 -9.54
C LEU A 221 -10.39 0.21 -9.82
N GLY A 222 -10.92 -0.30 -10.95
CA GLY A 222 -12.34 -0.23 -11.29
C GLY A 222 -13.26 -0.90 -10.27
N GLY A 223 -12.77 -1.92 -9.58
CA GLY A 223 -13.50 -2.62 -8.51
C GLY A 223 -13.33 -2.01 -7.12
N THR A 224 -12.36 -1.10 -6.92
CA THR A 224 -12.10 -0.48 -5.62
C THR A 224 -12.87 0.83 -5.44
N GLY A 225 -12.90 1.37 -4.23
CA GLY A 225 -13.41 2.72 -3.93
C GLY A 225 -12.37 3.84 -4.14
N ILE A 226 -11.22 3.57 -4.77
CA ILE A 226 -10.10 4.52 -4.91
C ILE A 226 -10.31 5.42 -6.13
N GLY A 227 -10.26 6.73 -5.95
CA GLY A 227 -10.48 7.71 -7.01
C GLY A 227 -11.93 7.79 -7.53
N ARG A 228 -12.89 7.17 -6.83
CA ARG A 228 -14.30 7.07 -7.23
C ARG A 228 -15.23 6.81 -6.05
N GLY A 229 -16.53 6.61 -6.35
CA GLY A 229 -17.51 6.07 -5.40
C GLY A 229 -17.20 4.63 -4.98
N ALA A 230 -18.06 4.03 -4.17
CA ALA A 230 -17.90 2.66 -3.71
C ALA A 230 -17.70 1.69 -4.87
N GLY A 231 -16.74 0.77 -4.73
CA GLY A 231 -16.46 -0.29 -5.70
C GLY A 231 -17.19 -1.59 -5.39
N SER A 232 -16.98 -2.60 -6.25
CA SER A 232 -17.53 -3.95 -6.06
C SER A 232 -16.65 -4.85 -5.18
N LEU A 233 -15.37 -4.51 -5.00
CA LEU A 233 -14.47 -5.22 -4.11
C LEU A 233 -14.63 -4.68 -2.68
N ALA A 234 -14.78 -5.59 -1.73
CA ALA A 234 -14.82 -5.23 -0.32
C ALA A 234 -13.42 -4.84 0.18
N PRO A 235 -13.24 -3.67 0.80
CA PRO A 235 -11.97 -3.30 1.42
C PRO A 235 -11.77 -4.02 2.76
N GLU A 236 -10.51 -4.30 3.09
CA GLU A 236 -10.05 -4.53 4.45
C GLU A 236 -9.68 -3.16 5.03
N LEU A 237 -10.43 -2.70 6.01
CA LEU A 237 -10.28 -1.36 6.58
C LEU A 237 -9.41 -1.42 7.83
N TYR A 238 -8.57 -0.40 8.03
CA TYR A 238 -7.73 -0.27 9.20
C TYR A 238 -7.45 1.19 9.55
N TRP A 239 -6.89 1.42 10.72
CA TRP A 239 -6.35 2.71 11.13
C TRP A 239 -5.01 2.56 11.83
N GLU A 240 -4.23 3.63 11.78
CA GLU A 240 -2.91 3.69 12.40
C GLU A 240 -2.69 5.04 13.08
N LEU A 241 -1.81 5.03 14.09
CA LEU A 241 -1.14 6.20 14.62
C LEU A 241 0.35 6.03 14.39
N LEU A 242 0.96 6.94 13.64
CA LEU A 242 2.37 6.86 13.26
C LEU A 242 3.05 8.23 13.37
N ASP A 243 4.38 8.23 13.27
CA ASP A 243 5.19 9.45 13.19
C ASP A 243 5.44 9.81 11.73
N VAL A 244 5.14 11.05 11.37
CA VAL A 244 5.53 11.66 10.10
C VAL A 244 6.23 12.97 10.43
N ASP A 245 7.52 13.07 10.15
CA ASP A 245 8.33 14.27 10.39
C ASP A 245 8.16 14.83 11.81
N ASP A 246 8.30 13.95 12.82
CA ASP A 246 8.14 14.23 14.26
C ASP A 246 6.74 14.72 14.68
N GLN A 247 5.73 14.51 13.82
CA GLN A 247 4.32 14.74 14.12
C GLN A 247 3.57 13.41 14.23
N GLY A 248 2.73 13.26 15.24
CA GLY A 248 1.79 12.14 15.32
C GLY A 248 0.69 12.31 14.28
N VAL A 249 0.52 11.31 13.44
CA VAL A 249 -0.47 11.32 12.35
C VAL A 249 -1.40 10.13 12.49
N LEU A 250 -2.69 10.40 12.51
CA LEU A 250 -3.75 9.39 12.44
C LEU A 250 -4.13 9.13 10.99
N THR A 251 -4.16 7.87 10.59
CA THR A 251 -4.52 7.48 9.22
C THR A 251 -5.67 6.50 9.19
N LEU A 252 -6.40 6.50 8.06
CA LEU A 252 -7.35 5.47 7.69
C LEU A 252 -6.92 4.85 6.37
N GLY A 253 -6.82 3.53 6.37
CA GLY A 253 -6.43 2.74 5.21
C GLY A 253 -7.51 1.78 4.74
N ALA A 254 -7.39 1.40 3.47
CA ALA A 254 -8.22 0.39 2.81
C ALA A 254 -7.35 -0.47 1.91
N SER A 255 -7.22 -1.74 2.26
CA SER A 255 -6.49 -2.72 1.46
C SER A 255 -7.45 -3.53 0.60
N TYR A 256 -7.01 -3.84 -0.62
CA TYR A 256 -7.72 -4.66 -1.59
C TYR A 256 -6.77 -5.67 -2.21
N HIS A 257 -7.28 -6.83 -2.55
CA HIS A 257 -6.52 -7.83 -3.30
C HIS A 257 -7.42 -8.62 -4.23
N ARG A 258 -6.83 -9.16 -5.30
CA ARG A 258 -7.50 -10.10 -6.21
C ARG A 258 -6.50 -10.99 -6.92
N ALA A 259 -6.98 -12.18 -7.32
CA ALA A 259 -6.27 -13.00 -8.28
C ALA A 259 -6.33 -12.38 -9.69
N ALA A 260 -5.25 -12.56 -10.44
CA ALA A 260 -5.11 -12.17 -11.84
C ALA A 260 -4.77 -13.40 -12.70
N SER A 261 -4.67 -13.23 -14.01
CA SER A 261 -4.37 -14.34 -14.93
C SER A 261 -2.98 -14.95 -14.64
N GLY A 262 -2.83 -16.22 -14.99
CA GLY A 262 -1.54 -16.92 -14.88
C GLY A 262 -1.06 -17.17 -13.45
N GLY A 263 -1.95 -17.15 -12.44
CA GLY A 263 -1.58 -17.30 -11.02
C GLY A 263 -0.97 -16.04 -10.42
N ALA A 264 -1.06 -14.90 -11.12
CA ALA A 264 -0.63 -13.61 -10.59
C ALA A 264 -1.62 -13.07 -9.54
N GLN A 265 -1.15 -12.16 -8.70
CA GLN A 265 -1.97 -11.45 -7.72
C GLN A 265 -1.78 -9.94 -7.87
N GLN A 266 -2.85 -9.19 -7.62
CA GLN A 266 -2.82 -7.75 -7.51
C GLN A 266 -3.29 -7.33 -6.12
N ALA A 267 -2.62 -6.31 -5.55
CA ALA A 267 -3.10 -5.67 -4.33
C ALA A 267 -2.98 -4.14 -4.44
N ALA A 268 -3.81 -3.46 -3.67
CA ALA A 268 -3.76 -2.02 -3.47
C ALA A 268 -3.93 -1.72 -1.99
N ASP A 269 -3.15 -0.77 -1.50
CA ASP A 269 -3.30 -0.19 -0.19
C ASP A 269 -3.44 1.32 -0.34
N ALA A 270 -4.51 1.89 0.18
CA ALA A 270 -4.82 3.30 0.04
C ALA A 270 -5.01 3.93 1.42
N LEU A 271 -4.09 4.80 1.83
CA LEU A 271 -4.35 5.71 2.95
C LEU A 271 -5.22 6.85 2.42
N TYR A 272 -6.54 6.71 2.64
CA TYR A 272 -7.55 7.63 2.12
C TYR A 272 -7.84 8.81 3.05
N TYR A 273 -7.27 8.78 4.24
CA TYR A 273 -7.29 9.86 5.21
C TYR A 273 -5.97 9.90 5.99
N ALA A 274 -5.45 11.08 6.22
CA ALA A 274 -4.40 11.37 7.19
C ALA A 274 -4.74 12.67 7.93
N SER A 275 -4.43 12.73 9.23
CA SER A 275 -4.66 13.93 10.04
C SER A 275 -3.63 15.04 9.82
N GLY A 276 -2.55 14.75 9.08
CA GLY A 276 -1.44 15.64 8.77
C GLY A 276 -0.40 14.96 7.88
N GLY A 277 0.67 15.66 7.52
CA GLY A 277 1.82 15.14 6.79
C GLY A 277 1.57 14.97 5.28
N TYR A 278 0.71 14.07 4.88
CA TYR A 278 0.36 13.82 3.49
C TYR A 278 -1.15 13.77 3.30
N TYR A 279 -1.62 14.09 2.09
CA TYR A 279 -3.05 14.11 1.78
C TYR A 279 -3.60 12.71 1.54
N VAL A 280 -2.91 11.92 0.72
CA VAL A 280 -3.24 10.52 0.40
C VAL A 280 -1.98 9.76 0.04
N VAL A 281 -2.01 8.43 0.25
CA VAL A 281 -0.98 7.50 -0.25
C VAL A 281 -1.67 6.36 -0.98
N LEU A 282 -1.10 5.95 -2.11
CA LEU A 282 -1.53 4.78 -2.85
C LEU A 282 -0.33 3.86 -3.10
N THR A 283 -0.39 2.65 -2.57
CA THR A 283 0.56 1.58 -2.85
C THR A 283 -0.13 0.53 -3.71
N LEU A 284 0.49 0.15 -4.82
CA LEU A 284 0.01 -0.90 -5.71
C LEU A 284 1.04 -2.03 -5.77
N TYR A 285 0.55 -3.25 -5.82
CA TYR A 285 1.36 -4.45 -5.98
C TYR A 285 0.90 -5.25 -7.19
N GLN A 286 1.87 -5.72 -7.96
CA GLN A 286 1.70 -6.76 -8.96
C GLN A 286 2.67 -7.89 -8.64
N MET A 287 2.17 -9.11 -8.55
CA MET A 287 2.92 -10.28 -8.12
C MET A 287 2.73 -11.40 -9.13
N TRP A 288 3.83 -12.00 -9.57
CA TRP A 288 3.80 -13.09 -10.54
C TRP A 288 4.49 -14.33 -9.97
N PRO A 289 3.96 -15.54 -10.23
CA PRO A 289 4.70 -16.75 -9.96
C PRO A 289 5.89 -16.83 -10.92
N VAL A 290 7.08 -17.08 -10.38
CA VAL A 290 8.30 -17.24 -11.16
C VAL A 290 9.12 -18.40 -10.60
N THR A 291 10.13 -18.84 -11.35
CA THR A 291 11.16 -19.72 -10.83
C THR A 291 12.46 -18.94 -10.69
N ALA A 292 12.98 -18.86 -9.48
CA ALA A 292 14.26 -18.21 -9.19
C ALA A 292 15.24 -19.22 -8.57
N ASN A 293 16.42 -19.34 -9.16
CA ASN A 293 17.44 -20.31 -8.74
C ASN A 293 16.89 -21.75 -8.59
N GLY A 294 16.00 -22.16 -9.51
CA GLY A 294 15.36 -23.48 -9.51
C GLY A 294 14.26 -23.69 -8.47
N LYS A 295 13.83 -22.64 -7.76
CA LYS A 295 12.79 -22.72 -6.71
C LYS A 295 11.56 -21.89 -7.08
N PRO A 296 10.33 -22.38 -6.76
CA PRO A 296 9.12 -21.57 -6.87
C PRO A 296 9.26 -20.30 -6.04
N SER A 297 8.98 -19.16 -6.67
CA SER A 297 9.19 -17.83 -6.09
C SER A 297 8.13 -16.87 -6.64
N THR A 298 8.02 -15.70 -6.03
CA THR A 298 7.18 -14.60 -6.50
C THR A 298 8.05 -13.41 -6.87
N LEU A 299 7.91 -12.93 -8.12
CA LEU A 299 8.40 -11.63 -8.54
C LEU A 299 7.37 -10.59 -8.09
N VAL A 300 7.80 -9.60 -7.33
CA VAL A 300 6.95 -8.53 -6.82
C VAL A 300 7.38 -7.20 -7.39
N TRP A 301 6.46 -6.49 -7.99
CA TRP A 301 6.55 -5.06 -8.22
C TRP A 301 5.65 -4.33 -7.22
N ARG A 302 6.19 -3.26 -6.64
CA ARG A 302 5.49 -2.34 -5.75
C ARG A 302 5.67 -0.91 -6.25
N GLY A 303 4.57 -0.18 -6.38
CA GLY A 303 4.55 1.23 -6.74
C GLY A 303 3.91 2.05 -5.64
N ASP A 304 4.66 2.96 -5.04
CA ASP A 304 4.21 3.87 -3.99
C ASP A 304 4.04 5.27 -4.58
N MET A 305 2.90 5.88 -4.34
CA MET A 305 2.54 7.21 -4.81
C MET A 305 1.97 8.02 -3.65
N ILE A 306 2.45 9.24 -3.47
CA ILE A 306 2.05 10.12 -2.37
C ILE A 306 1.66 11.50 -2.89
N SER A 307 0.69 12.12 -2.24
CA SER A 307 0.35 13.54 -2.34
C SER A 307 0.55 14.22 -0.99
N SER A 308 1.32 15.32 -0.95
CA SER A 308 1.61 16.05 0.29
C SER A 308 1.79 17.54 0.02
N ALA A 309 1.32 18.39 0.96
CA ALA A 309 1.55 19.83 0.92
C ALA A 309 3.05 20.18 0.87
N ALA A 310 3.85 19.50 1.66
CA ALA A 310 5.30 19.73 1.74
C ALA A 310 5.99 19.60 0.38
N LEU A 311 5.52 18.70 -0.49
CA LEU A 311 6.10 18.49 -1.81
C LEU A 311 5.81 19.63 -2.80
N ALA A 312 4.75 20.41 -2.59
CA ALA A 312 4.34 21.48 -3.51
C ALA A 312 5.36 22.61 -3.61
N SER A 313 6.06 22.90 -2.51
CA SER A 313 7.08 23.95 -2.44
C SER A 313 8.50 23.45 -2.75
N LEU A 314 8.72 22.13 -2.86
CA LEU A 314 10.06 21.58 -3.07
C LEU A 314 10.46 21.59 -4.53
N HIS A 315 11.67 22.07 -4.80
CA HIS A 315 12.25 22.10 -6.14
C HIS A 315 13.71 21.61 -6.12
N GLY A 316 14.20 21.17 -7.28
CA GLY A 316 15.61 20.80 -7.44
C GLY A 316 16.12 19.81 -6.39
N VAL A 317 17.15 20.23 -5.65
CA VAL A 317 17.86 19.38 -4.67
C VAL A 317 16.96 18.96 -3.50
N GLU A 318 16.07 19.82 -3.03
CA GLU A 318 15.15 19.51 -1.92
C GLU A 318 14.17 18.39 -2.31
N ARG A 319 13.66 18.45 -3.54
CA ARG A 319 12.78 17.40 -4.08
C ARG A 319 13.51 16.07 -4.20
N LEU A 320 14.75 16.07 -4.70
CA LEU A 320 15.59 14.86 -4.75
C LEU A 320 15.85 14.30 -3.33
N GLY A 321 15.99 15.16 -2.33
CA GLY A 321 16.09 14.78 -0.93
C GLY A 321 14.85 14.01 -0.46
N SER A 322 13.66 14.52 -0.74
CA SER A 322 12.39 13.87 -0.40
C SER A 322 12.20 12.53 -1.12
N GLU A 323 12.57 12.43 -2.39
CA GLU A 323 12.58 11.16 -3.14
C GLU A 323 13.52 10.14 -2.49
N SER A 324 14.72 10.58 -2.08
CA SER A 324 15.69 9.72 -1.42
C SER A 324 15.21 9.24 -0.05
N ALA A 325 14.57 10.10 0.73
CA ALA A 325 13.97 9.75 2.03
C ALA A 325 12.86 8.71 1.84
N MET A 326 11.91 8.94 0.94
CA MET A 326 10.82 8.01 0.64
C MET A 326 11.37 6.64 0.18
N ARG A 327 12.37 6.62 -0.72
CA ARG A 327 13.03 5.37 -1.14
C ARG A 327 13.62 4.60 0.03
N LYS A 328 14.31 5.29 0.94
CA LYS A 328 14.94 4.70 2.12
C LYS A 328 13.89 4.07 3.05
N ASP A 329 12.77 4.75 3.27
CA ASP A 329 11.73 4.26 4.17
C ASP A 329 10.95 3.09 3.56
N ILE A 330 10.65 3.12 2.26
CA ILE A 330 10.08 1.98 1.54
C ILE A 330 11.05 0.78 1.58
N SER A 331 12.35 0.99 1.32
CA SER A 331 13.34 -0.09 1.38
C SER A 331 13.41 -0.71 2.78
N LYS A 332 13.35 0.09 3.85
CA LYS A 332 13.29 -0.42 5.23
C LYS A 332 12.06 -1.29 5.46
N ALA A 333 10.86 -0.77 5.06
CA ALA A 333 9.61 -1.49 5.24
C ALA A 333 9.61 -2.84 4.49
N VAL A 334 10.03 -2.86 3.22
CA VAL A 334 10.11 -4.09 2.44
C VAL A 334 11.17 -5.05 2.99
N THR A 335 12.30 -4.55 3.45
CA THR A 335 13.35 -5.39 4.07
C THR A 335 12.87 -6.01 5.38
N ALA A 336 12.19 -5.25 6.24
CA ALA A 336 11.60 -5.75 7.48
C ALA A 336 10.55 -6.85 7.18
N PHE A 337 9.64 -6.57 6.25
CA PHE A 337 8.63 -7.53 5.80
C PHE A 337 9.27 -8.82 5.25
N ARG A 338 10.25 -8.73 4.36
CA ARG A 338 10.95 -9.91 3.81
C ARG A 338 11.64 -10.73 4.89
N LYS A 339 12.25 -10.09 5.88
CA LYS A 339 12.90 -10.77 7.01
C LYS A 339 11.91 -11.58 7.85
N ASP A 340 10.72 -11.05 8.07
CA ASP A 340 9.68 -11.73 8.85
C ASP A 340 9.09 -12.91 8.07
N THR A 341 8.91 -12.76 6.76
CA THR A 341 8.28 -13.77 5.90
C THR A 341 9.24 -14.83 5.35
N ALA A 342 10.55 -14.64 5.50
CA ALA A 342 11.57 -15.62 5.10
C ALA A 342 11.74 -16.78 6.09
N ARG A 343 11.03 -16.74 7.23
CA ARG A 343 11.03 -17.78 8.27
C ARG A 343 9.89 -18.77 8.03
#